data_8e2a1e9980277858aba396015c6aa8cf
#
_entry.id   8e2a1e9980277858aba396015c6aa8cf
#
_cell.length_a   1.000
_cell.length_b   1.000
_cell.length_c   1.000
_cell.angle_alpha   90.00
_cell.angle_beta   90.00
_cell.angle_gamma   90.00
#
_symmetry.space_group_name_H-M   'P 1'
#
loop_
_entity.id
_entity.type
_entity.pdbx_description
1 polymer ?
#
loop_
_entity_poly.entity_id
_entity_poly.type
_entity_poly.pdbx_seq_one_letter_code
_entity_poly.pdbx_strand_id
1 'polypeptide(L)'
;MPSLPAYAEQSTPGDVEAIEQVIESFRTSLINKDKPTYMSLFFSDKPEGIGWQFVSEDRRLADIRRAKPDAIKARKIPSNNFISLIDEAVATAEPREEKFFNTKIDTDGDVASVSFDYSFHANGAKQNWGREMWQLVRTERGWKIFSVIYSIRDKRSSAQS
;
A
#
# COMPACT_ATOMS: atom_id res chain seq x y z
N MET A 1 -15.66 -40.80 15.87
CA MET A 1 -15.17 -39.50 16.36
C MET A 1 -15.67 -38.44 15.41
N PRO A 2 -16.33 -37.41 15.90
CA PRO A 2 -16.62 -36.28 15.02
C PRO A 2 -15.30 -35.65 14.60
N SER A 3 -15.09 -35.52 13.31
CA SER A 3 -13.94 -34.75 12.79
C SER A 3 -14.10 -33.29 13.22
N LEU A 4 -13.07 -32.73 13.83
CA LEU A 4 -13.03 -31.30 14.13
C LEU A 4 -13.16 -30.55 12.78
N PRO A 5 -13.90 -29.44 12.75
CA PRO A 5 -13.94 -28.62 11.57
C PRO A 5 -12.51 -28.24 11.16
N ALA A 6 -12.18 -28.39 9.87
CA ALA A 6 -10.91 -27.93 9.36
C ALA A 6 -10.92 -26.39 9.37
N TYR A 7 -10.26 -25.80 10.34
CA TYR A 7 -9.97 -24.38 10.33
C TYR A 7 -8.78 -24.14 9.40
N ALA A 8 -8.79 -23.01 8.70
CA ALA A 8 -7.61 -22.56 7.99
C ALA A 8 -6.43 -22.50 8.96
N GLU A 9 -5.29 -23.03 8.56
CA GLU A 9 -4.10 -23.00 9.41
C GLU A 9 -3.71 -21.55 9.70
N GLN A 10 -3.28 -21.32 10.94
CA GLN A 10 -2.80 -20.01 11.33
C GLN A 10 -1.42 -19.75 10.72
N SER A 11 -1.08 -18.46 10.62
CA SER A 11 0.19 -17.98 10.11
C SER A 11 1.38 -18.73 10.70
N THR A 12 2.22 -19.31 9.84
CA THR A 12 3.50 -19.88 10.28
C THR A 12 4.56 -18.77 10.32
N PRO A 13 5.61 -18.92 11.15
CA PRO A 13 6.72 -17.94 11.16
C PRO A 13 7.36 -17.73 9.77
N GLY A 14 7.49 -18.80 8.97
CA GLY A 14 8.06 -18.71 7.62
C GLY A 14 7.19 -17.90 6.65
N ASP A 15 5.87 -18.02 6.73
CA ASP A 15 4.94 -17.25 5.90
C ASP A 15 4.98 -15.76 6.28
N VAL A 16 4.96 -15.46 7.58
CA VAL A 16 5.04 -14.09 8.08
C VAL A 16 6.35 -13.43 7.63
N GLU A 17 7.47 -14.13 7.79
CA GLU A 17 8.80 -13.64 7.37
C GLU A 17 8.84 -13.37 5.86
N ALA A 18 8.28 -14.26 5.04
CA ALA A 18 8.21 -14.08 3.58
C ALA A 18 7.38 -12.85 3.19
N ILE A 19 6.28 -12.61 3.89
CA ILE A 19 5.43 -11.42 3.66
C ILE A 19 6.14 -10.15 4.14
N GLU A 20 6.80 -10.18 5.29
CA GLU A 20 7.63 -9.07 5.78
C GLU A 20 8.73 -8.71 4.76
N GLN A 21 9.30 -9.71 4.10
CA GLN A 21 10.29 -9.49 3.04
C GLN A 21 9.68 -8.78 1.82
N VAL A 22 8.44 -9.08 1.45
CA VAL A 22 7.73 -8.34 0.39
C VAL A 22 7.53 -6.88 0.78
N ILE A 23 7.13 -6.61 2.01
CA ILE A 23 6.96 -5.25 2.54
C ILE A 23 8.27 -4.47 2.48
N GLU A 24 9.37 -5.08 2.95
CA GLU A 24 10.69 -4.46 2.95
C GLU A 24 11.21 -4.23 1.51
N SER A 25 10.97 -5.18 0.60
CA SER A 25 11.35 -5.03 -0.81
C SER A 25 10.55 -3.92 -1.51
N PHE A 26 9.28 -3.73 -1.15
CA PHE A 26 8.50 -2.59 -1.62
C PHE A 26 9.17 -1.28 -1.19
N ARG A 27 9.48 -1.17 0.10
CA ARG A 27 10.09 0.03 0.68
C ARG A 27 11.45 0.34 0.04
N THR A 28 12.33 -0.64 -0.03
CA THR A 28 13.70 -0.46 -0.55
C THR A 28 13.74 -0.25 -2.04
N SER A 29 12.88 -0.91 -2.81
CA SER A 29 12.81 -0.69 -4.27
C SER A 29 12.33 0.73 -4.61
N LEU A 30 11.44 1.30 -3.81
CA LEU A 30 11.01 2.69 -3.97
C LEU A 30 12.16 3.66 -3.67
N ILE A 31 12.87 3.47 -2.56
CA ILE A 31 14.04 4.28 -2.18
C ILE A 31 15.13 4.21 -3.26
N ASN A 32 15.41 3.02 -3.75
CA ASN A 32 16.47 2.78 -4.74
C ASN A 32 16.02 3.04 -6.18
N LYS A 33 14.76 3.39 -6.38
CA LYS A 33 14.17 3.61 -7.72
C LYS A 33 14.34 2.39 -8.62
N ASP A 34 14.26 1.21 -8.01
CA ASP A 34 14.42 -0.09 -8.66
C ASP A 34 13.08 -0.61 -9.16
N LYS A 35 12.68 -0.11 -10.34
CA LYS A 35 11.39 -0.48 -10.93
C LYS A 35 11.26 -1.99 -11.20
N PRO A 36 12.25 -2.71 -11.72
CA PRO A 36 12.12 -4.15 -11.92
C PRO A 36 11.79 -4.91 -10.64
N THR A 37 12.49 -4.66 -9.55
CA THR A 37 12.19 -5.29 -8.25
C THR A 37 10.80 -4.90 -7.75
N TYR A 38 10.47 -3.61 -7.79
CA TYR A 38 9.15 -3.12 -7.40
C TYR A 38 8.02 -3.85 -8.15
N MET A 39 8.10 -3.90 -9.48
CA MET A 39 7.08 -4.54 -10.32
C MET A 39 6.95 -6.04 -10.04
N SER A 40 8.05 -6.71 -9.68
CA SER A 40 8.04 -8.15 -9.36
C SER A 40 7.24 -8.50 -8.11
N LEU A 41 6.94 -7.53 -7.25
CA LEU A 41 6.18 -7.73 -6.01
C LEU A 41 4.68 -7.87 -6.24
N PHE A 42 4.19 -7.52 -7.42
CA PHE A 42 2.76 -7.49 -7.73
C PHE A 42 2.32 -8.69 -8.54
N PHE A 43 1.07 -9.08 -8.34
CA PHE A 43 0.43 -10.20 -9.03
C PHE A 43 0.30 -9.98 -10.54
N SER A 44 0.14 -8.73 -10.96
CA SER A 44 0.02 -8.33 -12.37
C SER A 44 0.97 -7.17 -12.67
N ASP A 45 1.41 -7.08 -13.92
CA ASP A 45 2.19 -5.96 -14.43
C ASP A 45 1.33 -4.88 -15.11
N LYS A 46 0.01 -5.03 -15.05
CA LYS A 46 -0.96 -4.11 -15.66
C LYS A 46 -1.75 -3.34 -14.61
N PRO A 47 -2.02 -2.03 -14.84
CA PRO A 47 -2.78 -1.23 -13.88
C PRO A 47 -4.14 -1.82 -13.51
N GLU A 48 -4.86 -2.38 -14.48
CA GLU A 48 -6.17 -2.99 -14.26
C GLU A 48 -6.13 -4.33 -13.53
N GLY A 49 -4.96 -4.94 -13.40
CA GLY A 49 -4.78 -6.22 -12.72
C GLY A 49 -4.58 -6.11 -11.21
N ILE A 50 -4.42 -4.89 -10.69
CA ILE A 50 -4.16 -4.61 -9.28
C ILE A 50 -5.18 -3.61 -8.75
N GLY A 51 -5.82 -3.93 -7.61
CA GLY A 51 -6.64 -2.98 -6.88
C GLY A 51 -5.76 -1.89 -6.27
N TRP A 52 -6.08 -0.63 -6.54
CA TRP A 52 -5.35 0.52 -6.00
C TRP A 52 -6.32 1.66 -5.77
N GLN A 53 -6.60 1.98 -4.51
CA GLN A 53 -7.59 2.99 -4.19
C GLN A 53 -7.23 3.78 -2.93
N PHE A 54 -7.27 5.09 -3.05
CA PHE A 54 -7.16 5.98 -1.91
C PHE A 54 -8.52 6.48 -1.43
N VAL A 55 -8.56 6.89 -0.15
CA VAL A 55 -9.72 7.56 0.46
C VAL A 55 -9.21 8.80 1.19
N SER A 56 -9.73 9.98 0.83
CA SER A 56 -9.37 11.22 1.50
C SER A 56 -9.98 11.27 2.91
N GLU A 57 -9.16 11.60 3.91
CA GLU A 57 -9.65 11.90 5.26
C GLU A 57 -10.58 13.12 5.23
N ASP A 58 -11.52 13.22 6.18
CA ASP A 58 -12.61 14.19 6.13
C ASP A 58 -12.15 15.66 6.13
N ARG A 59 -11.14 16.02 6.91
CA ARG A 59 -10.62 17.40 6.95
C ARG A 59 -9.91 17.76 5.65
N ARG A 60 -9.14 16.82 5.11
CA ARG A 60 -8.50 16.97 3.81
C ARG A 60 -9.54 17.18 2.71
N LEU A 61 -10.60 16.38 2.72
CA LEU A 61 -11.69 16.50 1.75
C LEU A 61 -12.42 17.83 1.87
N ALA A 62 -12.72 18.26 3.10
CA ALA A 62 -13.36 19.54 3.35
C ALA A 62 -12.54 20.72 2.81
N ASP A 63 -11.22 20.67 2.97
CA ASP A 63 -10.34 21.69 2.43
C ASP A 63 -10.28 21.67 0.89
N ILE A 64 -10.21 20.49 0.29
CA ILE A 64 -10.26 20.33 -1.17
C ILE A 64 -11.56 20.90 -1.73
N ARG A 65 -12.69 20.68 -1.05
CA ARG A 65 -14.01 21.16 -1.48
C ARG A 65 -14.15 22.68 -1.48
N ARG A 66 -13.28 23.41 -0.81
CA ARG A 66 -13.26 24.88 -0.93
C ARG A 66 -12.94 25.33 -2.35
N ALA A 67 -12.06 24.62 -3.04
CA ALA A 67 -11.69 24.92 -4.42
C ALA A 67 -12.45 24.06 -5.45
N LYS A 68 -12.86 22.85 -5.03
CA LYS A 68 -13.57 21.86 -5.87
C LYS A 68 -14.75 21.28 -5.09
N PRO A 69 -15.91 21.98 -5.08
CA PRO A 69 -17.04 21.59 -4.22
C PRO A 69 -17.60 20.19 -4.47
N ASP A 70 -17.43 19.66 -5.66
CA ASP A 70 -17.89 18.35 -6.10
C ASP A 70 -16.83 17.23 -5.92
N ALA A 71 -15.72 17.52 -5.23
CA ALA A 71 -14.74 16.49 -4.91
C ALA A 71 -15.36 15.37 -4.05
N ILE A 72 -15.08 14.12 -4.41
CA ILE A 72 -15.60 12.94 -3.71
C ILE A 72 -14.52 12.27 -2.87
N LYS A 73 -14.98 11.62 -1.80
CA LYS A 73 -14.10 11.02 -0.77
C LYS A 73 -13.22 9.90 -1.30
N ALA A 74 -13.78 9.01 -2.10
CA ALA A 74 -13.08 7.86 -2.69
C ALA A 74 -13.11 7.99 -4.21
N ARG A 75 -12.31 8.89 -4.73
CA ARG A 75 -12.26 9.17 -6.16
C ARG A 75 -11.37 8.17 -6.88
N LYS A 76 -11.88 7.55 -7.95
CA LYS A 76 -11.05 6.73 -8.84
C LYS A 76 -10.33 7.62 -9.85
N ILE A 77 -9.02 7.56 -9.83
CA ILE A 77 -8.14 8.26 -10.78
C ILE A 77 -7.32 7.19 -11.50
N PRO A 78 -7.65 6.84 -12.76
CA PRO A 78 -6.95 5.75 -13.47
C PRO A 78 -5.44 5.93 -13.57
N SER A 79 -4.96 7.18 -13.66
CA SER A 79 -3.53 7.49 -13.69
C SER A 79 -2.83 7.38 -12.33
N ASN A 80 -3.58 7.22 -11.25
CA ASN A 80 -3.04 6.95 -9.92
C ASN A 80 -3.18 5.47 -9.62
N ASN A 81 -2.11 4.72 -9.82
CA ASN A 81 -2.06 3.27 -9.67
C ASN A 81 -0.68 2.86 -9.14
N PHE A 82 -0.47 1.57 -8.93
CA PHE A 82 0.79 1.07 -8.37
C PHE A 82 2.00 1.37 -9.26
N ILE A 83 1.82 1.44 -10.58
CA ILE A 83 2.91 1.73 -11.51
C ILE A 83 3.28 3.22 -11.44
N SER A 84 2.30 4.11 -11.32
CA SER A 84 2.58 5.56 -11.25
C SER A 84 3.45 5.93 -10.04
N LEU A 85 3.32 5.21 -8.92
CA LEU A 85 4.15 5.46 -7.74
C LEU A 85 5.65 5.27 -8.04
N ILE A 86 6.00 4.15 -8.64
CA ILE A 86 7.41 3.88 -8.98
C ILE A 86 7.88 4.73 -10.17
N ASP A 87 7.03 4.98 -11.15
CA ASP A 87 7.37 5.82 -12.30
C ASP A 87 7.69 7.26 -11.88
N GLU A 88 6.92 7.83 -10.97
CA GLU A 88 7.19 9.15 -10.40
C GLU A 88 8.52 9.18 -9.64
N ALA A 89 8.81 8.13 -8.88
CA ALA A 89 10.08 8.01 -8.15
C ALA A 89 11.28 7.93 -9.11
N VAL A 90 11.16 7.17 -10.19
CA VAL A 90 12.22 7.02 -11.20
C VAL A 90 12.43 8.31 -11.99
N ALA A 91 11.37 9.07 -12.25
CA ALA A 91 11.40 10.29 -13.05
C ALA A 91 12.08 11.48 -12.34
N THR A 92 12.35 11.40 -11.06
CA THR A 92 12.99 12.49 -10.29
C THR A 92 14.28 12.02 -9.63
N ALA A 93 15.25 12.90 -9.50
CA ALA A 93 16.44 12.66 -8.69
C ALA A 93 16.19 12.82 -7.20
N GLU A 94 15.06 13.43 -6.81
CA GLU A 94 14.71 13.60 -5.41
C GLU A 94 14.44 12.26 -4.71
N PRO A 95 14.89 12.08 -3.46
CA PRO A 95 14.55 10.89 -2.68
C PRO A 95 13.04 10.76 -2.50
N ARG A 96 12.54 9.54 -2.67
CA ARG A 96 11.16 9.13 -2.40
C ARG A 96 11.18 7.97 -1.43
N GLU A 97 10.35 8.03 -0.40
CA GLU A 97 10.34 7.01 0.64
C GLU A 97 8.95 6.86 1.24
N GLU A 98 8.55 5.62 1.48
CA GLU A 98 7.45 5.30 2.40
C GLU A 98 8.02 4.67 3.66
N LYS A 99 7.53 5.13 4.81
CA LYS A 99 7.84 4.53 6.12
C LYS A 99 6.61 3.82 6.63
N PHE A 100 6.80 2.62 7.18
CA PHE A 100 5.72 1.77 7.68
C PHE A 100 5.86 1.54 9.17
N PHE A 101 4.73 1.58 9.88
CA PHE A 101 4.66 1.45 11.33
C PHE A 101 3.48 0.55 11.72
N ASN A 102 3.59 -0.13 12.86
CA ASN A 102 2.49 -0.92 13.43
C ASN A 102 1.98 -1.98 12.46
N THR A 103 2.88 -2.70 11.81
CA THR A 103 2.54 -3.72 10.82
C THR A 103 1.84 -4.91 11.47
N LYS A 104 0.71 -5.32 10.87
CA LYS A 104 -0.05 -6.52 11.24
C LYS A 104 -0.21 -7.40 10.02
N ILE A 105 0.09 -8.68 10.15
CA ILE A 105 0.01 -9.68 9.10
C ILE A 105 -0.92 -10.80 9.57
N ASP A 106 -1.90 -11.14 8.75
CA ASP A 106 -2.79 -12.27 8.95
C ASP A 106 -2.78 -13.14 7.70
N THR A 107 -2.45 -14.41 7.85
CA THR A 107 -2.34 -15.35 6.73
C THR A 107 -2.67 -16.78 7.15
N ASP A 108 -3.24 -17.54 6.22
CA ASP A 108 -3.43 -18.99 6.35
C ASP A 108 -2.36 -19.79 5.56
N GLY A 109 -1.37 -19.10 4.98
CA GLY A 109 -0.33 -19.69 4.15
C GLY A 109 -0.62 -19.63 2.64
N ASP A 110 -1.81 -19.27 2.23
CA ASP A 110 -2.22 -19.16 0.81
C ASP A 110 -2.66 -17.76 0.42
N VAL A 111 -3.35 -17.08 1.32
CA VAL A 111 -3.74 -15.68 1.18
C VAL A 111 -3.29 -14.90 2.41
N ALA A 112 -3.13 -13.60 2.28
CA ALA A 112 -2.73 -12.74 3.39
C ALA A 112 -3.40 -11.37 3.32
N SER A 113 -3.64 -10.80 4.50
CA SER A 113 -3.91 -9.38 4.67
C SER A 113 -2.79 -8.74 5.49
N VAL A 114 -2.40 -7.54 5.10
CA VAL A 114 -1.39 -6.74 5.80
C VAL A 114 -1.98 -5.38 6.06
N SER A 115 -1.79 -4.84 7.25
CA SER A 115 -2.13 -3.45 7.55
C SER A 115 -0.97 -2.77 8.28
N PHE A 116 -0.77 -1.50 8.00
CA PHE A 116 0.22 -0.66 8.68
C PHE A 116 -0.18 0.80 8.59
N ASP A 117 0.36 1.58 9.49
CA ASP A 117 0.37 3.04 9.35
C ASP A 117 1.52 3.42 8.43
N TYR A 118 1.29 4.36 7.53
CA TYR A 118 2.32 4.80 6.58
C TYR A 118 2.54 6.30 6.63
N SER A 119 3.72 6.74 6.22
CA SER A 119 4.00 8.12 5.85
C SER A 119 4.83 8.15 4.58
N PHE A 120 4.42 9.00 3.64
CA PHE A 120 5.12 9.21 2.36
C PHE A 120 5.97 10.47 2.43
N HIS A 121 7.22 10.35 2.02
CA HIS A 121 8.22 11.42 2.08
C HIS A 121 8.78 11.69 0.68
N ALA A 122 8.89 12.97 0.34
CA ALA A 122 9.55 13.45 -0.85
C ALA A 122 10.64 14.43 -0.43
N ASN A 123 11.86 14.20 -0.89
CA ASN A 123 13.03 15.01 -0.54
C ASN A 123 13.22 15.20 0.98
N GLY A 124 12.96 14.12 1.74
CA GLY A 124 13.08 14.12 3.20
C GLY A 124 11.92 14.76 3.95
N ALA A 125 10.94 15.36 3.26
CA ALA A 125 9.80 16.02 3.88
C ALA A 125 8.54 15.15 3.78
N LYS A 126 7.87 14.94 4.93
CA LYS A 126 6.61 14.22 5.01
C LYS A 126 5.52 14.93 4.21
N GLN A 127 4.95 14.25 3.23
CA GLN A 127 3.93 14.79 2.34
C GLN A 127 2.51 14.39 2.77
N ASN A 128 2.32 13.11 3.04
CA ASN A 128 1.04 12.55 3.44
C ASN A 128 1.26 11.31 4.30
N TRP A 129 0.19 10.87 4.96
CA TRP A 129 0.20 9.71 5.85
C TRP A 129 -1.21 9.14 6.00
N GLY A 130 -1.31 7.98 6.59
CA GLY A 130 -2.58 7.32 6.85
C GLY A 130 -2.39 5.86 7.22
N ARG A 131 -3.41 5.08 6.93
CA ARG A 131 -3.37 3.63 7.07
C ARG A 131 -3.45 3.00 5.69
N GLU A 132 -2.66 1.96 5.49
CA GLU A 132 -2.61 1.20 4.26
C GLU A 132 -2.93 -0.26 4.55
N MET A 133 -3.66 -0.90 3.66
CA MET A 133 -4.05 -2.29 3.77
C MET A 133 -3.80 -2.99 2.44
N TRP A 134 -3.09 -4.12 2.51
CA TRP A 134 -2.76 -4.95 1.36
C TRP A 134 -3.45 -6.29 1.46
N GLN A 135 -3.80 -6.84 0.30
CA GLN A 135 -4.13 -8.25 0.14
C GLN A 135 -3.08 -8.90 -0.74
N LEU A 136 -2.59 -10.06 -0.33
CA LEU A 136 -1.57 -10.81 -1.04
C LEU A 136 -2.06 -12.23 -1.33
N VAL A 137 -1.52 -12.80 -2.40
CA VAL A 137 -1.75 -14.20 -2.77
C VAL A 137 -0.40 -14.91 -2.89
N ARG A 138 -0.34 -16.18 -2.45
CA ARG A 138 0.85 -17.00 -2.66
C ARG A 138 0.80 -17.64 -4.03
N THR A 139 1.88 -17.50 -4.78
CA THR A 139 2.06 -18.07 -6.11
C THR A 139 3.29 -18.96 -6.13
N GLU A 140 3.53 -19.66 -7.24
CA GLU A 140 4.75 -20.46 -7.43
C GLU A 140 6.03 -19.60 -7.40
N ARG A 141 5.88 -18.28 -7.57
CA ARG A 141 6.97 -17.29 -7.49
C ARG A 141 6.96 -16.50 -6.18
N GLY A 142 6.31 -17.03 -5.15
CA GLY A 142 6.20 -16.41 -3.84
C GLY A 142 4.96 -15.54 -3.67
N TRP A 143 4.94 -14.78 -2.61
CA TRP A 143 3.84 -13.88 -2.26
C TRP A 143 3.80 -12.69 -3.19
N LYS A 144 2.59 -12.36 -3.69
CA LYS A 144 2.37 -11.22 -4.60
C LYS A 144 1.27 -10.31 -4.08
N ILE A 145 1.47 -9.02 -4.20
CA ILE A 145 0.46 -8.00 -3.85
C ILE A 145 -0.63 -8.00 -4.92
N PHE A 146 -1.88 -8.16 -4.49
CA PHE A 146 -3.06 -8.17 -5.35
C PHE A 146 -3.87 -6.87 -5.26
N SER A 147 -3.95 -6.27 -4.08
CA SER A 147 -4.67 -5.02 -3.88
C SER A 147 -4.05 -4.17 -2.78
N VAL A 148 -4.16 -2.87 -2.93
CA VAL A 148 -3.74 -1.86 -1.96
C VAL A 148 -4.86 -0.84 -1.83
N ILE A 149 -5.28 -0.57 -0.61
CA ILE A 149 -6.18 0.54 -0.29
C ILE A 149 -5.54 1.37 0.83
N TYR A 150 -5.73 2.67 0.79
CA TYR A 150 -5.13 3.53 1.80
C TYR A 150 -5.93 4.81 2.04
N SER A 151 -5.90 5.28 3.27
CA SER A 151 -6.41 6.61 3.60
C SER A 151 -5.31 7.65 3.42
N ILE A 152 -5.68 8.88 3.07
CA ILE A 152 -4.73 9.98 2.92
C ILE A 152 -5.10 11.09 3.89
N ARG A 153 -4.10 11.49 4.67
CA ARG A 153 -4.01 12.72 5.43
C ARG A 153 -2.81 13.51 4.94
N ASP A 154 -2.91 14.81 5.00
CA ASP A 154 -1.80 15.72 4.69
C ASP A 154 -1.82 16.90 5.65
N LYS A 155 -1.04 17.95 5.37
CA LYS A 155 -0.98 19.14 6.23
C LYS A 155 -2.35 19.81 6.43
N ARG A 156 -3.27 19.67 5.47
CA ARG A 156 -4.65 20.17 5.57
C ARG A 156 -5.43 19.45 6.67
N SER A 157 -5.22 18.11 6.78
CA SER A 157 -5.87 17.28 7.80
C SER A 157 -5.42 17.63 9.22
N SER A 158 -4.18 18.07 9.39
CA SER A 158 -3.60 18.45 10.69
C SER A 158 -3.71 19.94 10.99
N ALA A 159 -4.21 20.77 10.07
CA ALA A 159 -4.43 22.18 10.30
C ALA A 159 -5.46 22.35 11.44
N GLN A 160 -5.10 23.07 12.48
CA GLN A 160 -6.01 23.44 13.57
C GLN A 160 -7.03 24.45 13.03
N SER A 161 -8.28 24.17 13.33
CA SER A 161 -9.34 25.15 13.12
C SER A 161 -9.18 26.31 14.09
#